data_6b7ce20cd78e8ba97aa3a8b74002eb38
#
_entry.id   6b7ce20cd78e8ba97aa3a8b74002eb38
#
_cell.length_a   1.000
_cell.length_b   1.000
_cell.length_c   1.000
_cell.angle_alpha   90.00
_cell.angle_beta   90.00
_cell.angle_gamma   90.00
#
_symmetry.space_group_name_H-M   'P 1'
#
loop_
_entity.id
_entity.type
_entity.pdbx_description
1 polymer ?
#
loop_
_entity_poly.entity_id
_entity_poly.type
_entity_poly.pdbx_seq_one_letter_code
_entity_poly.pdbx_strand_id
1 'polypeptide(L)'
;MNNTLNNNEIIEKCKQSINSLYNKYKNNEYMLQRLHNHVVNYLPNTLDYELKNHEKRIDRNNFLTNEQQIFIQVFLQKNLYYYLSSINLFYEYNGTNYTIVKEDDIIHKLLSSISKDRVLLDWKQKTKINILKQIKERSLFTSIPESDTIQNVLNILCPTFFKSKKYAKYFLTVIGDNILKKNSHIIFLVSNTMKKLLNELDGISIISIGINNITSNFMTKYHENHSYENCRLLKVNDNISKNLWHDILKKIGLDLLCVAVHYSKRYDNSDNFIENVLDDEVKSYINYIRYNTSKEIVNDFCSKYIQEDTNVDSNSNSNSNSNTLNVEWKNLHFVWKQFLSDNQYPNMIYSHNLKNLMIEKYKFDEQTDTFYGITSKFIPIQREFINFWENTIVVKTTDNEELKNEIKNEINNEFTNEFDNELEIDEICGLFKLWIKQHSEYKISNGNISEETILQIIKHYYNSIQIIEYKYLLNITCTLWNKIEDINVSFEYIKEKLNTYNLEIISFDDIYNYYYEYCRLHSKKMIVSKRYFEKYLYYKFSNCIVYDKFIEVKCIYNE
;
A
#
# COMPACT_ATOMS: atom_id res chain seq x y z
N MET A 1 -60.31 -14.41 8.19
CA MET A 1 -61.48 -13.97 7.42
C MET A 1 -62.39 -13.19 8.34
N ASN A 2 -62.28 -11.88 8.41
CA ASN A 2 -63.19 -11.03 9.15
C ASN A 2 -64.32 -10.65 8.19
N ASN A 3 -65.48 -11.34 8.33
CA ASN A 3 -66.70 -10.91 7.69
C ASN A 3 -67.10 -9.56 8.30
N THR A 4 -66.77 -8.47 7.64
CA THR A 4 -67.33 -7.16 7.96
C THR A 4 -68.78 -7.20 7.60
N LEU A 5 -69.64 -7.43 8.62
CA LEU A 5 -71.13 -7.32 8.48
C LEU A 5 -71.40 -5.89 7.97
N ASN A 6 -72.29 -5.82 6.97
CA ASN A 6 -72.79 -4.54 6.46
C ASN A 6 -73.45 -3.77 7.60
N ASN A 7 -73.25 -2.47 7.73
CA ASN A 7 -73.79 -1.64 8.80
C ASN A 7 -75.34 -1.84 8.96
N ASN A 8 -76.06 -2.06 7.86
CA ASN A 8 -77.49 -2.35 7.87
C ASN A 8 -77.84 -3.73 8.50
N GLU A 9 -77.01 -4.75 8.27
CA GLU A 9 -77.18 -6.07 8.91
C GLU A 9 -76.87 -6.01 10.42
N ILE A 10 -75.93 -5.22 10.85
CA ILE A 10 -75.60 -4.99 12.28
C ILE A 10 -76.83 -4.35 12.95
N ILE A 11 -77.38 -3.28 12.36
CA ILE A 11 -78.56 -2.56 12.89
C ILE A 11 -79.78 -3.50 12.99
N GLU A 12 -80.05 -4.27 11.94
CA GLU A 12 -81.13 -5.20 11.96
C GLU A 12 -80.95 -6.33 12.99
N LYS A 13 -79.80 -6.88 13.16
CA LYS A 13 -79.48 -7.87 14.21
C LYS A 13 -79.65 -7.30 15.61
N CYS A 14 -79.24 -6.06 15.84
CA CYS A 14 -79.43 -5.37 17.12
C CYS A 14 -80.94 -5.17 17.43
N LYS A 15 -81.70 -4.68 16.46
CA LYS A 15 -83.17 -4.55 16.59
C LYS A 15 -83.83 -5.87 16.90
N GLN A 16 -83.50 -6.93 16.13
CA GLN A 16 -84.07 -8.29 16.33
C GLN A 16 -83.74 -8.83 17.73
N SER A 17 -82.48 -8.62 18.21
CA SER A 17 -82.06 -9.04 19.54
C SER A 17 -82.83 -8.33 20.64
N ILE A 18 -83.00 -7.00 20.54
CA ILE A 18 -83.80 -6.21 21.49
C ILE A 18 -85.25 -6.61 21.47
N ASN A 19 -85.82 -6.79 20.28
CA ASN A 19 -87.24 -7.25 20.12
C ASN A 19 -87.44 -8.66 20.66
N SER A 20 -86.45 -9.54 20.47
CA SER A 20 -86.54 -10.92 21.03
C SER A 20 -86.49 -10.88 22.56
N LEU A 21 -85.64 -10.07 23.18
CA LEU A 21 -85.63 -9.91 24.62
C LEU A 21 -86.90 -9.27 25.15
N TYR A 22 -87.46 -8.30 24.41
CA TYR A 22 -88.71 -7.68 24.74
C TYR A 22 -89.90 -8.70 24.73
N ASN A 23 -89.96 -9.49 23.68
CA ASN A 23 -90.99 -10.53 23.54
C ASN A 23 -90.83 -11.62 24.62
N LYS A 24 -89.61 -12.03 24.95
CA LYS A 24 -89.28 -13.01 26.01
C LYS A 24 -89.75 -12.56 27.39
N TYR A 25 -89.68 -11.31 27.71
CA TYR A 25 -89.98 -10.76 29.04
C TYR A 25 -91.31 -10.00 29.10
N LYS A 26 -92.15 -10.01 28.02
CA LYS A 26 -93.38 -9.27 27.89
C LYS A 26 -94.39 -9.49 29.03
N ASN A 27 -94.42 -10.65 29.65
CA ASN A 27 -95.30 -11.01 30.73
C ASN A 27 -94.68 -10.84 32.14
N ASN A 28 -93.48 -10.31 32.25
CA ASN A 28 -92.80 -10.08 33.53
C ASN A 28 -92.45 -8.60 33.66
N GLU A 29 -93.26 -7.85 34.36
CA GLU A 29 -93.16 -6.40 34.55
C GLU A 29 -91.79 -5.98 35.16
N TYR A 30 -91.26 -6.76 36.11
CA TYR A 30 -89.97 -6.51 36.72
C TYR A 30 -88.86 -6.64 35.71
N MET A 31 -88.88 -7.64 34.89
CA MET A 31 -87.88 -7.85 33.86
C MET A 31 -87.99 -6.83 32.73
N LEU A 32 -89.23 -6.41 32.38
CA LEU A 32 -89.45 -5.34 31.41
C LEU A 32 -88.84 -3.98 31.89
N GLN A 33 -89.06 -3.61 33.13
CA GLN A 33 -88.48 -2.39 33.70
C GLN A 33 -86.94 -2.45 33.74
N ARG A 34 -86.40 -3.62 34.07
CA ARG A 34 -84.92 -3.82 33.99
C ARG A 34 -84.43 -3.74 32.57
N LEU A 35 -85.02 -4.36 31.59
CA LEU A 35 -84.67 -4.27 30.20
C LEU A 35 -84.69 -2.82 29.71
N HIS A 36 -85.77 -2.10 30.02
CA HIS A 36 -85.87 -0.67 29.71
C HIS A 36 -84.69 0.14 30.29
N ASN A 37 -84.42 0.00 31.60
CA ASN A 37 -83.34 0.69 32.23
C ASN A 37 -81.95 0.35 31.62
N HIS A 38 -81.74 -0.93 31.27
CA HIS A 38 -80.51 -1.35 30.61
C HIS A 38 -80.39 -0.77 29.19
N VAL A 39 -81.41 -0.78 28.40
CA VAL A 39 -81.37 -0.33 26.99
C VAL A 39 -81.35 1.22 26.93
N VAL A 40 -82.16 1.90 27.76
CA VAL A 40 -82.36 3.34 27.64
C VAL A 40 -81.34 4.13 28.46
N ASN A 41 -80.93 3.64 29.65
CA ASN A 41 -80.05 4.39 30.57
C ASN A 41 -78.61 3.84 30.63
N TYR A 42 -78.45 2.52 30.73
CA TYR A 42 -77.08 1.95 30.90
C TYR A 42 -76.31 1.78 29.59
N LEU A 43 -77.00 1.27 28.55
CA LEU A 43 -76.35 0.99 27.28
C LEU A 43 -75.75 2.27 26.62
N PRO A 44 -76.51 3.38 26.49
CA PRO A 44 -75.97 4.60 25.93
C PRO A 44 -74.79 5.11 26.72
N ASN A 45 -74.85 5.18 28.04
CA ASN A 45 -73.76 5.65 28.90
C ASN A 45 -72.49 4.76 28.78
N THR A 46 -72.70 3.44 28.67
CA THR A 46 -71.60 2.51 28.51
C THR A 46 -70.91 2.69 27.14
N LEU A 47 -71.71 2.84 26.07
CA LEU A 47 -71.18 3.07 24.72
C LEU A 47 -70.46 4.43 24.61
N ASP A 48 -71.00 5.50 25.22
CA ASP A 48 -70.35 6.80 25.27
C ASP A 48 -68.99 6.74 26.01
N TYR A 49 -68.95 5.96 27.11
CA TYR A 49 -67.72 5.75 27.86
C TYR A 49 -66.70 4.94 27.01
N GLU A 50 -67.16 3.89 26.33
CA GLU A 50 -66.28 3.12 25.43
C GLU A 50 -65.78 3.97 24.25
N LEU A 51 -66.66 4.78 23.62
CA LEU A 51 -66.27 5.71 22.57
C LEU A 51 -65.18 6.67 23.02
N LYS A 52 -65.40 7.35 24.16
CA LYS A 52 -64.39 8.26 24.74
C LYS A 52 -63.07 7.58 25.05
N ASN A 53 -63.12 6.34 25.53
CA ASN A 53 -61.90 5.58 25.78
C ASN A 53 -61.19 5.16 24.47
N HIS A 54 -61.96 4.81 23.44
CA HIS A 54 -61.45 4.49 22.13
C HIS A 54 -60.77 5.71 21.47
N GLU A 55 -61.43 6.87 21.50
CA GLU A 55 -60.86 8.15 21.04
C GLU A 55 -59.55 8.49 21.75
N LYS A 56 -59.54 8.44 23.10
CA LYS A 56 -58.33 8.66 23.89
C LYS A 56 -57.19 7.69 23.51
N ARG A 57 -57.52 6.41 23.19
CA ARG A 57 -56.51 5.45 22.76
C ARG A 57 -55.97 5.80 21.37
N ILE A 58 -56.83 6.24 20.44
CA ILE A 58 -56.40 6.70 19.10
C ILE A 58 -55.50 7.93 19.25
N ASP A 59 -55.91 8.94 20.00
CA ASP A 59 -55.15 10.15 20.19
C ASP A 59 -53.78 9.87 20.84
N ARG A 60 -53.75 9.00 21.84
CA ARG A 60 -52.50 8.57 22.47
C ARG A 60 -51.61 7.80 21.46
N ASN A 61 -52.16 6.92 20.68
CA ASN A 61 -51.39 6.19 19.64
C ASN A 61 -50.86 7.12 18.56
N ASN A 62 -51.66 8.11 18.11
CA ASN A 62 -51.23 9.10 17.12
C ASN A 62 -50.11 9.99 17.70
N PHE A 63 -50.26 10.44 18.92
CA PHE A 63 -49.24 11.20 19.64
C PHE A 63 -47.92 10.40 19.75
N LEU A 64 -47.98 9.16 20.26
CA LEU A 64 -46.78 8.31 20.41
C LEU A 64 -46.15 7.94 19.07
N THR A 65 -46.93 7.80 18.00
CA THR A 65 -46.42 7.54 16.64
C THR A 65 -45.64 8.75 16.13
N ASN A 66 -46.16 9.96 16.33
CA ASN A 66 -45.49 11.19 15.94
C ASN A 66 -44.21 11.40 16.74
N GLU A 67 -44.26 11.25 18.05
CA GLU A 67 -43.05 11.35 18.93
C GLU A 67 -42.00 10.31 18.56
N GLN A 68 -42.40 9.08 18.23
CA GLN A 68 -41.49 8.05 17.76
C GLN A 68 -40.80 8.45 16.46
N GLN A 69 -41.52 9.02 15.50
CA GLN A 69 -40.93 9.46 14.23
C GLN A 69 -39.95 10.59 14.44
N ILE A 70 -40.29 11.60 15.26
CA ILE A 70 -39.42 12.70 15.61
C ILE A 70 -38.15 12.17 16.29
N PHE A 71 -38.30 11.30 17.28
CA PHE A 71 -37.17 10.71 18.00
C PHE A 71 -36.24 9.94 17.05
N ILE A 72 -36.81 9.11 16.15
CA ILE A 72 -36.04 8.35 15.17
C ILE A 72 -35.21 9.28 14.27
N GLN A 73 -35.84 10.35 13.76
CA GLN A 73 -35.15 11.32 12.90
C GLN A 73 -34.00 12.01 13.65
N VAL A 74 -34.27 12.54 14.83
CA VAL A 74 -33.26 13.22 15.66
C VAL A 74 -32.11 12.27 16.04
N PHE A 75 -32.43 11.04 16.45
CA PHE A 75 -31.41 10.05 16.80
C PHE A 75 -30.51 9.69 15.62
N LEU A 76 -31.10 9.46 14.44
CA LEU A 76 -30.36 9.07 13.23
C LEU A 76 -29.65 10.25 12.53
N GLN A 77 -30.05 11.50 12.80
CA GLN A 77 -29.30 12.68 12.40
C GLN A 77 -28.08 12.91 13.28
N LYS A 78 -28.24 12.71 14.59
CA LYS A 78 -27.14 12.87 15.55
C LYS A 78 -26.10 11.75 15.47
N ASN A 79 -26.54 10.55 15.10
CA ASN A 79 -25.71 9.35 15.06
C ASN A 79 -25.77 8.76 13.64
N LEU A 80 -24.70 8.95 12.87
CA LEU A 80 -24.62 8.49 11.50
C LEU A 80 -24.19 7.02 11.48
N TYR A 81 -25.17 6.13 11.55
CA TYR A 81 -24.95 4.70 11.45
C TYR A 81 -25.22 4.17 10.04
N TYR A 82 -24.39 3.24 9.63
CA TYR A 82 -24.48 2.52 8.37
C TYR A 82 -24.37 1.01 8.62
N TYR A 83 -24.81 0.23 7.64
CA TYR A 83 -24.79 -1.23 7.73
C TYR A 83 -24.35 -1.85 6.41
N LEU A 84 -23.60 -2.93 6.49
CA LEU A 84 -23.21 -3.72 5.33
C LEU A 84 -23.74 -5.14 5.48
N SER A 85 -24.77 -5.49 4.69
CA SER A 85 -25.48 -6.77 4.79
C SER A 85 -24.63 -7.98 4.39
N SER A 86 -23.63 -7.78 3.52
CA SER A 86 -22.74 -8.85 3.04
C SER A 86 -21.93 -9.52 4.16
N ILE A 87 -21.59 -8.77 5.20
CA ILE A 87 -20.77 -9.25 6.34
C ILE A 87 -21.43 -9.01 7.70
N ASN A 88 -22.65 -8.48 7.70
CA ASN A 88 -23.43 -8.22 8.91
C ASN A 88 -22.73 -7.28 9.91
N LEU A 89 -22.04 -6.25 9.42
CA LEU A 89 -21.34 -5.26 10.24
C LEU A 89 -22.05 -3.91 10.24
N PHE A 90 -22.01 -3.26 11.41
CA PHE A 90 -22.46 -1.88 11.60
C PHE A 90 -21.27 -0.93 11.68
N TYR A 91 -21.49 0.29 11.21
CA TYR A 91 -20.49 1.36 11.20
C TYR A 91 -21.07 2.63 11.79
N GLU A 92 -20.24 3.36 12.53
CA GLU A 92 -20.54 4.71 12.99
C GLU A 92 -19.61 5.69 12.28
N TYR A 93 -20.16 6.80 11.82
CA TYR A 93 -19.39 7.91 11.27
C TYR A 93 -19.55 9.11 12.19
N ASN A 94 -18.45 9.60 12.78
CA ASN A 94 -18.46 10.68 13.75
C ASN A 94 -18.28 12.08 13.14
N GLY A 95 -18.29 12.22 11.81
CA GLY A 95 -18.04 13.44 11.07
C GLY A 95 -16.58 13.56 10.58
N THR A 96 -15.66 12.75 11.10
CA THR A 96 -14.25 12.73 10.69
C THR A 96 -13.77 11.35 10.25
N ASN A 97 -14.12 10.30 10.98
CA ASN A 97 -13.68 8.93 10.74
C ASN A 97 -14.83 7.93 10.81
N TYR A 98 -14.70 6.84 10.04
CA TYR A 98 -15.57 5.67 10.10
C TYR A 98 -15.00 4.64 11.07
N THR A 99 -15.85 4.07 11.91
CA THR A 99 -15.50 3.01 12.86
C THR A 99 -16.48 1.87 12.80
N ILE A 100 -15.99 0.63 12.98
CA ILE A 100 -16.85 -0.55 13.13
C ILE A 100 -17.40 -0.55 14.55
N VAL A 101 -18.71 -0.73 14.69
CA VAL A 101 -19.40 -0.77 15.99
C VAL A 101 -20.23 -2.05 16.10
N LYS A 102 -20.46 -2.50 17.34
CA LYS A 102 -21.32 -3.65 17.61
C LYS A 102 -22.78 -3.23 17.67
N GLU A 103 -23.69 -4.12 17.25
CA GLU A 103 -25.13 -3.88 17.34
C GLU A 103 -25.55 -3.58 18.80
N ASP A 104 -24.95 -4.27 19.77
CA ASP A 104 -25.25 -4.06 21.20
C ASP A 104 -24.89 -2.65 21.70
N ASP A 105 -23.79 -2.08 21.19
CA ASP A 105 -23.40 -0.70 21.57
C ASP A 105 -24.42 0.33 21.03
N ILE A 106 -24.90 0.11 19.81
CA ILE A 106 -25.98 0.93 19.21
C ILE A 106 -27.25 0.80 20.03
N ILE A 107 -27.64 -0.45 20.37
CA ILE A 107 -28.82 -0.72 21.20
C ILE A 107 -28.70 -0.06 22.57
N HIS A 108 -27.54 -0.17 23.22
CA HIS A 108 -27.32 0.45 24.53
C HIS A 108 -27.47 1.97 24.47
N LYS A 109 -26.82 2.62 23.48
CA LYS A 109 -26.90 4.07 23.28
C LYS A 109 -28.34 4.52 23.00
N LEU A 110 -29.07 3.76 22.17
CA LEU A 110 -30.46 4.00 21.84
C LEU A 110 -31.39 3.90 23.08
N LEU A 111 -31.29 2.78 23.79
CA LEU A 111 -32.13 2.53 24.96
C LEU A 111 -31.87 3.54 26.09
N SER A 112 -30.63 3.97 26.24
CA SER A 112 -30.25 5.03 27.18
C SER A 112 -30.86 6.38 26.78
N SER A 113 -30.91 6.70 25.49
CA SER A 113 -31.54 7.92 24.97
C SER A 113 -33.04 7.92 25.18
N ILE A 114 -33.75 6.80 24.90
CA ILE A 114 -35.19 6.66 25.18
C ILE A 114 -35.49 6.79 26.68
N SER A 115 -34.65 6.21 27.54
CA SER A 115 -34.83 6.28 29.01
C SER A 115 -34.68 7.69 29.56
N LYS A 116 -33.91 8.57 28.93
CA LYS A 116 -33.77 9.97 29.28
C LYS A 116 -35.01 10.79 28.90
N ASP A 117 -35.60 10.53 27.76
CA ASP A 117 -36.77 11.25 27.21
C ASP A 117 -38.09 10.85 27.91
N ARG A 118 -38.19 9.63 28.38
CA ARG A 118 -39.33 9.03 29.10
C ARG A 118 -40.63 8.88 28.29
N VAL A 119 -40.89 9.70 27.28
CA VAL A 119 -42.15 9.71 26.50
C VAL A 119 -42.37 8.36 25.80
N LEU A 120 -41.34 7.76 25.29
CA LEU A 120 -41.38 6.50 24.51
C LEU A 120 -41.06 5.24 25.33
N LEU A 121 -41.10 5.30 26.66
CA LEU A 121 -40.80 4.15 27.52
C LEU A 121 -41.68 2.94 27.19
N ASP A 122 -42.98 3.15 27.02
CA ASP A 122 -43.93 2.07 26.66
C ASP A 122 -43.65 1.47 25.27
N TRP A 123 -43.07 2.27 24.39
CA TRP A 123 -42.75 1.87 23.00
C TRP A 123 -41.26 1.57 22.77
N LYS A 124 -40.51 1.40 23.82
CA LYS A 124 -39.05 1.21 23.80
C LYS A 124 -38.62 0.11 22.82
N GLN A 125 -39.29 -1.07 22.84
CA GLN A 125 -38.93 -2.18 21.95
C GLN A 125 -39.32 -1.90 20.50
N LYS A 126 -40.52 -1.33 20.28
CA LYS A 126 -40.99 -0.96 18.93
C LYS A 126 -40.09 0.06 18.28
N THR A 127 -39.63 1.07 19.06
CA THR A 127 -38.72 2.10 18.60
C THR A 127 -37.36 1.51 18.28
N LYS A 128 -36.82 0.60 19.12
CA LYS A 128 -35.58 -0.14 18.85
C LYS A 128 -35.64 -0.87 17.51
N ILE A 129 -36.69 -1.65 17.27
CA ILE A 129 -36.83 -2.42 16.03
C ILE A 129 -36.87 -1.50 14.80
N ASN A 130 -37.63 -0.39 14.88
CA ASN A 130 -37.76 0.55 13.77
C ASN A 130 -36.43 1.26 13.45
N ILE A 131 -35.67 1.66 14.46
CA ILE A 131 -34.35 2.31 14.26
C ILE A 131 -33.37 1.31 13.66
N LEU A 132 -33.25 0.11 14.20
CA LEU A 132 -32.34 -0.91 13.65
C LEU A 132 -32.71 -1.26 12.19
N LYS A 133 -34.00 -1.33 11.88
CA LYS A 133 -34.46 -1.52 10.50
C LYS A 133 -33.97 -0.38 9.59
N GLN A 134 -34.15 0.88 10.01
CA GLN A 134 -33.70 2.04 9.22
C GLN A 134 -32.18 2.11 9.09
N ILE A 135 -31.42 1.72 10.13
CA ILE A 135 -29.96 1.62 10.03
C ILE A 135 -29.57 0.54 9.01
N LYS A 136 -30.22 -0.63 9.04
CA LYS A 136 -29.94 -1.73 8.09
C LYS A 136 -30.29 -1.38 6.63
N GLU A 137 -31.13 -0.39 6.40
CA GLU A 137 -31.44 0.17 5.08
C GLU A 137 -30.37 1.18 4.59
N ARG A 138 -29.52 1.69 5.48
CA ARG A 138 -28.44 2.65 5.15
C ARG A 138 -27.12 1.90 4.85
N SER A 139 -26.86 1.63 3.58
CA SER A 139 -25.59 1.00 3.18
C SER A 139 -24.40 1.94 3.46
N LEU A 140 -23.28 1.38 3.96
CA LEU A 140 -22.01 2.11 4.11
C LEU A 140 -21.60 2.78 2.79
N PHE A 141 -21.80 2.10 1.67
CA PHE A 141 -21.44 2.63 0.36
C PHE A 141 -22.29 3.82 -0.10
N THR A 142 -23.44 4.09 0.53
CA THR A 142 -24.24 5.29 0.25
C THR A 142 -23.79 6.51 1.07
N SER A 143 -22.88 6.33 2.00
CA SER A 143 -22.34 7.41 2.81
C SER A 143 -21.56 8.42 1.95
N ILE A 144 -21.64 9.69 2.33
CA ILE A 144 -20.86 10.77 1.73
C ILE A 144 -19.93 11.28 2.83
N PRO A 145 -18.61 11.04 2.72
CA PRO A 145 -17.66 11.52 3.71
C PRO A 145 -17.61 13.05 3.71
N GLU A 146 -17.43 13.64 4.90
CA GLU A 146 -17.23 15.07 5.06
C GLU A 146 -15.91 15.54 4.44
N SER A 147 -15.82 16.81 4.15
CA SER A 147 -14.66 17.42 3.52
C SER A 147 -13.36 17.14 4.30
N ASP A 148 -13.43 17.18 5.62
CA ASP A 148 -12.29 16.97 6.52
C ASP A 148 -11.76 15.52 6.41
N THR A 149 -12.64 14.53 6.35
CA THR A 149 -12.26 13.12 6.12
C THR A 149 -11.57 12.95 4.77
N ILE A 150 -12.17 13.53 3.71
CA ILE A 150 -11.59 13.49 2.36
C ILE A 150 -10.21 14.14 2.33
N GLN A 151 -10.06 15.34 2.92
CA GLN A 151 -8.78 16.05 2.95
C GLN A 151 -7.74 15.34 3.79
N ASN A 152 -8.13 14.72 4.90
CA ASN A 152 -7.24 13.92 5.73
C ASN A 152 -6.65 12.74 4.92
N VAL A 153 -7.50 11.96 4.25
CA VAL A 153 -7.05 10.86 3.37
C VAL A 153 -6.12 11.38 2.27
N LEU A 154 -6.48 12.46 1.58
CA LEU A 154 -5.66 13.03 0.53
C LEU A 154 -4.31 13.59 1.03
N ASN A 155 -4.26 14.21 2.22
CA ASN A 155 -3.04 14.75 2.79
C ASN A 155 -2.07 13.66 3.24
N ILE A 156 -2.59 12.50 3.66
CA ILE A 156 -1.78 11.33 3.98
C ILE A 156 -1.23 10.67 2.71
N LEU A 157 -2.05 10.57 1.66
CA LEU A 157 -1.63 9.97 0.39
C LEU A 157 -0.68 10.86 -0.42
N CYS A 158 -0.78 12.18 -0.29
CA CYS A 158 0.03 13.15 -1.03
C CYS A 158 0.73 14.12 -0.06
N PRO A 159 2.06 14.27 -0.09
CA PRO A 159 2.99 13.83 -1.15
C PRO A 159 3.63 12.45 -0.92
N THR A 160 3.30 11.74 0.16
CA THR A 160 3.99 10.52 0.58
C THR A 160 3.97 9.43 -0.50
N PHE A 161 2.79 9.10 -1.02
CA PHE A 161 2.61 8.02 -2.02
C PHE A 161 2.47 8.55 -3.44
N PHE A 162 1.85 9.71 -3.61
CA PHE A 162 1.56 10.30 -4.91
C PHE A 162 2.10 11.72 -5.00
N LYS A 163 2.63 12.09 -6.17
CA LYS A 163 3.19 13.43 -6.42
C LYS A 163 2.15 14.56 -6.35
N SER A 164 0.88 14.26 -6.61
CA SER A 164 -0.19 15.26 -6.59
C SER A 164 -1.49 14.69 -6.02
N LYS A 165 -2.31 15.58 -5.44
CA LYS A 165 -3.66 15.24 -4.97
C LYS A 165 -4.57 14.76 -6.10
N LYS A 166 -4.39 15.23 -7.33
CA LYS A 166 -5.15 14.76 -8.50
C LYS A 166 -4.86 13.30 -8.77
N TYR A 167 -3.58 12.90 -8.68
CA TYR A 167 -3.17 11.51 -8.86
C TYR A 167 -3.66 10.60 -7.73
N ALA A 168 -3.62 11.09 -6.47
CA ALA A 168 -4.21 10.38 -5.33
C ALA A 168 -5.72 10.16 -5.50
N LYS A 169 -6.46 11.16 -6.02
CA LYS A 169 -7.89 11.01 -6.34
C LYS A 169 -8.13 9.98 -7.45
N TYR A 170 -7.29 9.96 -8.48
CA TYR A 170 -7.34 8.93 -9.51
C TYR A 170 -7.19 7.53 -8.91
N PHE A 171 -6.16 7.32 -8.10
CA PHE A 171 -5.95 6.05 -7.39
C PHE A 171 -7.18 5.65 -6.56
N LEU A 172 -7.73 6.58 -5.77
CA LEU A 172 -8.94 6.33 -4.97
C LEU A 172 -10.14 5.97 -5.86
N THR A 173 -10.30 6.64 -7.01
CA THR A 173 -11.38 6.31 -7.96
C THR A 173 -11.22 4.89 -8.50
N VAL A 174 -10.00 4.47 -8.84
CA VAL A 174 -9.72 3.09 -9.29
C VAL A 174 -10.06 2.06 -8.20
N ILE A 175 -9.64 2.29 -6.96
CA ILE A 175 -9.99 1.40 -5.84
C ILE A 175 -11.50 1.36 -5.63
N GLY A 176 -12.18 2.48 -5.71
CA GLY A 176 -13.64 2.56 -5.60
C GLY A 176 -14.36 1.82 -6.73
N ASP A 177 -13.86 1.90 -7.96
CA ASP A 177 -14.38 1.15 -9.10
C ASP A 177 -14.29 -0.37 -8.85
N ASN A 178 -13.16 -0.83 -8.29
CA ASN A 178 -12.96 -2.23 -7.96
C ASN A 178 -13.89 -2.71 -6.82
N ILE A 179 -14.08 -1.89 -5.78
CA ILE A 179 -15.04 -2.18 -4.70
C ILE A 179 -16.46 -2.29 -5.25
N LEU A 180 -16.84 -1.40 -6.17
CA LEU A 180 -18.17 -1.38 -6.80
C LEU A 180 -18.27 -2.31 -8.01
N LYS A 181 -17.20 -3.07 -8.33
CA LYS A 181 -17.12 -4.00 -9.47
C LYS A 181 -17.43 -3.34 -10.82
N LYS A 182 -16.97 -2.09 -10.99
CA LYS A 182 -17.00 -1.39 -12.26
C LYS A 182 -15.74 -1.72 -13.06
N ASN A 183 -15.81 -1.64 -14.39
CA ASN A 183 -14.64 -1.71 -15.27
C ASN A 183 -13.69 -2.90 -15.01
N SER A 184 -14.24 -4.08 -14.73
CA SER A 184 -13.47 -5.30 -14.43
C SER A 184 -12.53 -5.76 -15.56
N HIS A 185 -12.70 -5.24 -16.77
CA HIS A 185 -11.85 -5.50 -17.94
C HIS A 185 -10.58 -4.65 -17.99
N ILE A 186 -10.52 -3.55 -17.20
CA ILE A 186 -9.35 -2.67 -17.17
C ILE A 186 -8.28 -3.26 -16.27
N ILE A 187 -7.05 -3.26 -16.77
CA ILE A 187 -5.86 -3.75 -16.09
C ILE A 187 -4.93 -2.58 -15.78
N PHE A 188 -4.52 -2.50 -14.53
CA PHE A 188 -3.58 -1.48 -14.07
C PHE A 188 -2.20 -2.09 -13.92
N LEU A 189 -1.23 -1.61 -14.71
CA LEU A 189 0.15 -2.02 -14.59
C LEU A 189 0.86 -1.15 -13.55
N VAL A 190 1.48 -1.81 -12.58
CA VAL A 190 2.06 -1.19 -11.39
C VAL A 190 3.45 -1.75 -11.10
N SER A 191 4.26 -1.01 -10.32
CA SER A 191 5.54 -1.51 -9.80
C SER A 191 5.34 -2.64 -8.77
N ASN A 192 6.39 -3.44 -8.54
CA ASN A 192 6.37 -4.48 -7.49
C ASN A 192 6.15 -3.88 -6.10
N THR A 193 6.67 -2.69 -5.83
CA THR A 193 6.44 -1.96 -4.57
C THR A 193 4.96 -1.64 -4.42
N MET A 194 4.35 -1.05 -5.44
CA MET A 194 2.91 -0.74 -5.44
C MET A 194 2.06 -2.00 -5.22
N LYS A 195 2.41 -3.12 -5.88
CA LYS A 195 1.65 -4.38 -5.72
C LYS A 195 1.67 -4.89 -4.27
N LYS A 196 2.79 -4.76 -3.58
CA LYS A 196 2.88 -5.13 -2.14
C LYS A 196 1.97 -4.26 -1.28
N LEU A 197 1.93 -2.94 -1.53
CA LEU A 197 1.05 -2.01 -0.83
C LEU A 197 -0.43 -2.33 -1.08
N LEU A 198 -0.78 -2.65 -2.32
CA LEU A 198 -2.14 -3.04 -2.70
C LEU A 198 -2.59 -4.33 -2.01
N ASN A 199 -1.72 -5.32 -1.85
CA ASN A 199 -2.05 -6.56 -1.15
C ASN A 199 -2.41 -6.30 0.33
N GLU A 200 -1.75 -5.36 0.99
CA GLU A 200 -2.13 -4.96 2.36
C GLU A 200 -3.48 -4.24 2.39
N LEU A 201 -3.75 -3.39 1.41
CA LEU A 201 -5.06 -2.73 1.27
C LEU A 201 -6.18 -3.75 1.02
N ASP A 202 -5.93 -4.81 0.25
CA ASP A 202 -6.87 -5.91 0.05
C ASP A 202 -7.19 -6.63 1.37
N GLY A 203 -6.18 -6.87 2.20
CA GLY A 203 -6.36 -7.41 3.56
C GLY A 203 -7.26 -6.53 4.44
N ILE A 204 -7.07 -5.22 4.42
CA ILE A 204 -7.95 -4.27 5.14
C ILE A 204 -9.37 -4.30 4.56
N SER A 205 -9.52 -4.38 3.25
CA SER A 205 -10.84 -4.49 2.61
C SER A 205 -11.61 -5.72 3.07
N ILE A 206 -10.95 -6.88 3.14
CA ILE A 206 -11.55 -8.12 3.65
C ILE A 206 -12.05 -7.94 5.09
N ILE A 207 -11.21 -7.41 5.96
CA ILE A 207 -11.54 -7.24 7.39
C ILE A 207 -12.61 -6.18 7.59
N SER A 208 -12.51 -5.05 6.88
CA SER A 208 -13.35 -3.87 7.15
C SER A 208 -14.68 -3.88 6.41
N ILE A 209 -14.74 -4.39 5.19
CA ILE A 209 -15.94 -4.35 4.32
C ILE A 209 -16.30 -5.72 3.71
N GLY A 210 -15.53 -6.77 4.00
CA GLY A 210 -15.80 -8.14 3.52
C GLY A 210 -15.65 -8.35 2.03
N ILE A 211 -14.94 -7.46 1.33
CA ILE A 211 -14.70 -7.56 -0.10
C ILE A 211 -13.24 -7.97 -0.32
N ASN A 212 -13.06 -9.09 -0.99
CA ASN A 212 -11.77 -9.60 -1.41
C ASN A 212 -11.47 -9.21 -2.86
N ASN A 213 -10.21 -9.34 -3.23
CA ASN A 213 -9.74 -9.17 -4.61
C ASN A 213 -10.01 -7.78 -5.22
N ILE A 214 -10.06 -6.72 -4.39
CA ILE A 214 -10.17 -5.34 -4.90
C ILE A 214 -8.92 -4.92 -5.68
N THR A 215 -7.87 -5.74 -5.64
CA THR A 215 -6.59 -5.49 -6.32
C THR A 215 -6.26 -6.56 -7.38
N SER A 216 -7.24 -7.36 -7.79
CA SER A 216 -7.04 -8.46 -8.75
C SER A 216 -6.62 -8.00 -10.14
N ASN A 217 -7.05 -6.83 -10.57
CA ASN A 217 -6.74 -6.24 -11.87
C ASN A 217 -5.45 -5.38 -11.87
N PHE A 218 -4.68 -5.38 -10.76
CA PHE A 218 -3.36 -4.75 -10.74
C PHE A 218 -2.28 -5.79 -11.03
N MET A 219 -1.50 -5.58 -12.07
CA MET A 219 -0.47 -6.50 -12.55
C MET A 219 0.90 -5.82 -12.56
N THR A 220 1.96 -6.57 -12.31
CA THR A 220 3.35 -6.07 -12.36
C THR A 220 4.01 -6.29 -13.72
N LYS A 221 3.35 -7.04 -14.60
CA LYS A 221 3.81 -7.37 -15.95
C LYS A 221 2.62 -7.43 -16.88
N TYR A 222 2.82 -7.04 -18.12
CA TYR A 222 1.86 -7.27 -19.16
C TYR A 222 1.79 -8.79 -19.48
N HIS A 223 0.59 -9.29 -19.74
CA HIS A 223 0.36 -10.67 -20.18
C HIS A 223 -0.27 -10.67 -21.56
N GLU A 224 0.09 -11.66 -22.41
CA GLU A 224 -0.37 -11.73 -23.80
C GLU A 224 -1.90 -11.83 -23.96
N ASN A 225 -2.58 -12.30 -22.91
CA ASN A 225 -4.05 -12.34 -22.86
C ASN A 225 -4.71 -10.97 -22.67
N HIS A 226 -3.92 -9.91 -22.44
CA HIS A 226 -4.41 -8.57 -22.23
C HIS A 226 -4.35 -7.75 -23.52
N SER A 227 -5.41 -7.02 -23.83
CA SER A 227 -5.35 -5.98 -24.87
C SER A 227 -4.70 -4.73 -24.32
N TYR A 228 -3.79 -4.11 -25.04
CA TYR A 228 -3.18 -2.83 -24.66
C TYR A 228 -4.23 -1.73 -24.44
N GLU A 229 -5.32 -1.74 -25.20
CA GLU A 229 -6.45 -0.80 -25.05
C GLU A 229 -7.03 -0.79 -23.62
N ASN A 230 -7.03 -1.95 -22.96
CA ASN A 230 -7.54 -2.13 -21.61
C ASN A 230 -6.50 -1.87 -20.51
N CYS A 231 -5.25 -1.57 -20.88
CA CYS A 231 -4.18 -1.34 -19.91
C CYS A 231 -4.05 0.13 -19.55
N ARG A 232 -3.81 0.40 -18.26
CA ARG A 232 -3.51 1.73 -17.71
C ARG A 232 -2.26 1.63 -16.85
N LEU A 233 -1.43 2.68 -16.87
CA LEU A 233 -0.29 2.77 -15.95
C LEU A 233 -0.71 3.47 -14.66
N LEU A 234 -0.23 2.95 -13.54
CA LEU A 234 -0.40 3.59 -12.24
C LEU A 234 0.89 3.51 -11.45
N LYS A 235 1.37 4.67 -10.98
CA LYS A 235 2.63 4.77 -10.25
C LYS A 235 2.45 5.37 -8.87
N VAL A 236 3.36 4.98 -7.97
CA VAL A 236 3.58 5.62 -6.66
C VAL A 236 5.02 6.10 -6.57
N ASN A 237 5.32 6.90 -5.57
CA ASN A 237 6.70 7.24 -5.25
C ASN A 237 7.49 5.97 -4.88
N ASP A 238 8.76 5.89 -5.30
CA ASP A 238 9.54 4.64 -5.23
C ASP A 238 10.04 4.31 -3.81
N ASN A 239 10.20 5.31 -2.95
CA ASN A 239 10.84 5.17 -1.63
C ASN A 239 9.81 5.04 -0.48
N ILE A 240 8.84 4.14 -0.61
CA ILE A 240 7.82 3.97 0.42
C ILE A 240 8.20 2.82 1.35
N SER A 241 8.30 3.13 2.66
CA SER A 241 8.46 2.12 3.70
C SER A 241 7.18 1.30 3.87
N LYS A 242 7.32 -0.03 3.88
CA LYS A 242 6.20 -0.94 4.15
C LYS A 242 5.58 -0.70 5.53
N ASN A 243 6.40 -0.45 6.55
CA ASN A 243 5.92 -0.21 7.91
C ASN A 243 5.07 1.06 7.99
N LEU A 244 5.48 2.14 7.31
CA LEU A 244 4.70 3.37 7.23
C LEU A 244 3.32 3.13 6.61
N TRP A 245 3.24 2.35 5.52
CA TRP A 245 1.97 2.02 4.87
C TRP A 245 1.04 1.23 5.78
N HIS A 246 1.57 0.22 6.46
CA HIS A 246 0.82 -0.59 7.41
C HIS A 246 0.23 0.24 8.55
N ASP A 247 1.01 1.16 9.13
CA ASP A 247 0.55 2.05 10.20
C ASP A 247 -0.53 3.03 9.71
N ILE A 248 -0.41 3.51 8.47
CA ILE A 248 -1.42 4.36 7.83
C ILE A 248 -2.71 3.57 7.64
N LEU A 249 -2.64 2.38 7.08
CA LEU A 249 -3.83 1.55 6.84
C LEU A 249 -4.57 1.18 8.13
N LYS A 250 -3.85 0.95 9.22
CA LYS A 250 -4.47 0.72 10.52
C LYS A 250 -5.30 1.91 11.01
N LYS A 251 -4.84 3.13 10.72
CA LYS A 251 -5.48 4.36 11.19
C LYS A 251 -6.65 4.80 10.30
N ILE A 252 -6.46 4.78 8.99
CA ILE A 252 -7.40 5.38 8.03
C ILE A 252 -7.87 4.40 6.95
N GLY A 253 -7.60 3.11 7.07
CA GLY A 253 -7.94 2.14 6.02
C GLY A 253 -9.43 2.13 5.66
N LEU A 254 -10.32 2.15 6.65
CA LEU A 254 -11.76 2.22 6.40
C LEU A 254 -12.18 3.56 5.79
N ASP A 255 -11.63 4.68 6.26
CA ASP A 255 -11.88 6.00 5.68
C ASP A 255 -11.42 6.06 4.21
N LEU A 256 -10.25 5.49 3.91
CA LEU A 256 -9.71 5.40 2.55
C LEU A 256 -10.68 4.63 1.64
N LEU A 257 -11.20 3.49 2.08
CA LEU A 257 -12.15 2.69 1.31
C LEU A 257 -13.48 3.45 1.08
N CYS A 258 -14.00 4.14 2.10
CA CYS A 258 -15.22 4.95 1.98
C CYS A 258 -15.01 6.14 1.03
N VAL A 259 -13.87 6.84 1.12
CA VAL A 259 -13.51 7.94 0.23
C VAL A 259 -13.28 7.43 -1.21
N ALA A 260 -12.71 6.23 -1.38
CA ALA A 260 -12.57 5.60 -2.68
C ALA A 260 -13.93 5.35 -3.35
N VAL A 261 -14.88 4.76 -2.63
CA VAL A 261 -16.25 4.55 -3.10
C VAL A 261 -16.93 5.88 -3.45
N HIS A 262 -16.75 6.91 -2.62
CA HIS A 262 -17.28 8.24 -2.89
C HIS A 262 -16.73 8.82 -4.21
N TYR A 263 -15.41 8.73 -4.46
CA TYR A 263 -14.82 9.24 -5.70
C TYR A 263 -15.28 8.45 -6.92
N SER A 264 -15.35 7.11 -6.85
CA SER A 264 -15.88 6.30 -7.94
C SER A 264 -17.33 6.68 -8.29
N LYS A 265 -18.17 6.97 -7.30
CA LYS A 265 -19.54 7.43 -7.53
C LYS A 265 -19.62 8.83 -8.11
N ARG A 266 -18.76 9.74 -7.60
CA ARG A 266 -18.74 11.15 -8.01
C ARG A 266 -18.32 11.33 -9.48
N TYR A 267 -17.37 10.52 -9.95
CA TYR A 267 -16.81 10.63 -11.29
C TYR A 267 -17.31 9.54 -12.24
N ASP A 268 -18.23 8.71 -11.76
CA ASP A 268 -18.79 7.53 -12.43
C ASP A 268 -17.77 6.37 -12.54
N ASN A 269 -16.57 6.63 -13.07
CA ASN A 269 -15.49 5.65 -13.14
C ASN A 269 -14.11 6.33 -13.32
N SER A 270 -13.05 5.52 -13.27
CA SER A 270 -11.67 5.98 -13.39
C SER A 270 -11.31 6.52 -14.78
N ASP A 271 -11.88 5.97 -15.86
CA ASP A 271 -11.64 6.50 -17.22
C ASP A 271 -12.28 7.89 -17.41
N ASN A 272 -13.50 8.09 -16.92
CA ASN A 272 -14.13 9.41 -16.91
C ASN A 272 -13.35 10.42 -16.06
N PHE A 273 -12.75 9.96 -14.96
CA PHE A 273 -11.85 10.81 -14.17
C PHE A 273 -10.62 11.22 -14.96
N ILE A 274 -9.98 10.31 -15.69
CA ILE A 274 -8.82 10.60 -16.54
C ILE A 274 -9.17 11.68 -17.55
N GLU A 275 -10.28 11.51 -18.27
CA GLU A 275 -10.66 12.41 -19.36
C GLU A 275 -11.02 13.83 -18.89
N ASN A 276 -11.71 13.96 -17.75
CA ASN A 276 -12.31 15.21 -17.32
C ASN A 276 -11.51 16.00 -16.26
N VAL A 277 -10.58 15.35 -15.53
CA VAL A 277 -9.97 15.96 -14.33
C VAL A 277 -8.45 16.04 -14.40
N LEU A 278 -7.80 15.10 -15.08
CA LEU A 278 -6.34 15.02 -15.12
C LEU A 278 -5.77 15.97 -16.18
N ASP A 279 -4.53 16.40 -15.91
CA ASP A 279 -3.74 17.21 -16.85
C ASP A 279 -3.18 16.31 -17.98
N ASP A 280 -2.92 16.87 -19.15
CA ASP A 280 -2.52 16.12 -20.35
C ASP A 280 -1.23 15.31 -20.16
N GLU A 281 -0.27 15.80 -19.37
CA GLU A 281 0.95 15.06 -19.03
C GLU A 281 0.63 13.76 -18.27
N VAL A 282 -0.24 13.85 -17.28
CA VAL A 282 -0.67 12.69 -16.46
C VAL A 282 -1.52 11.74 -17.28
N LYS A 283 -2.41 12.26 -18.13
CA LYS A 283 -3.21 11.45 -19.08
C LYS A 283 -2.31 10.65 -20.03
N SER A 284 -1.31 11.32 -20.61
CA SER A 284 -0.36 10.70 -21.53
C SER A 284 0.40 9.56 -20.86
N TYR A 285 0.83 9.75 -19.61
CA TYR A 285 1.50 8.70 -18.84
C TYR A 285 0.56 7.51 -18.59
N ILE A 286 -0.63 7.76 -18.04
CA ILE A 286 -1.59 6.70 -17.69
C ILE A 286 -1.99 5.87 -18.92
N ASN A 287 -2.24 6.55 -20.04
CA ASN A 287 -2.68 5.93 -21.29
C ASN A 287 -1.51 5.55 -22.22
N TYR A 288 -0.26 5.61 -21.76
CA TYR A 288 0.90 5.38 -22.62
C TYR A 288 0.80 4.03 -23.37
N ILE A 289 0.47 2.95 -22.69
CA ILE A 289 0.30 1.64 -23.32
C ILE A 289 -0.96 1.57 -24.19
N ARG A 290 -2.04 2.26 -23.78
CA ARG A 290 -3.29 2.29 -24.54
C ARG A 290 -3.12 2.85 -25.95
N TYR A 291 -2.25 3.83 -26.10
CA TYR A 291 -2.05 4.56 -27.36
C TYR A 291 -0.81 4.11 -28.12
N ASN A 292 0.03 3.23 -27.57
CA ASN A 292 1.26 2.79 -28.20
C ASN A 292 1.28 1.27 -28.32
N THR A 293 1.52 0.77 -29.51
CA THR A 293 1.79 -0.65 -29.77
C THR A 293 3.17 -1.04 -29.24
N SER A 294 3.44 -2.34 -29.10
CA SER A 294 4.77 -2.84 -28.72
C SER A 294 5.88 -2.31 -29.63
N LYS A 295 5.61 -2.18 -30.94
CA LYS A 295 6.58 -1.64 -31.91
C LYS A 295 6.86 -0.16 -31.67
N GLU A 296 5.82 0.63 -31.36
CA GLU A 296 5.98 2.05 -31.04
C GLU A 296 6.74 2.27 -29.74
N ILE A 297 6.47 1.47 -28.71
CA ILE A 297 7.21 1.50 -27.44
C ILE A 297 8.70 1.18 -27.66
N VAL A 298 9.01 0.15 -28.47
CA VAL A 298 10.40 -0.20 -28.82
C VAL A 298 11.05 0.90 -29.67
N ASN A 299 10.30 1.54 -30.60
CA ASN A 299 10.82 2.68 -31.35
C ASN A 299 11.13 3.88 -30.45
N ASP A 300 10.27 4.18 -29.47
CA ASP A 300 10.52 5.24 -28.48
C ASP A 300 11.78 4.94 -27.64
N PHE A 301 11.94 3.69 -27.19
CA PHE A 301 13.17 3.22 -26.54
C PHE A 301 14.39 3.42 -27.44
N CYS A 302 14.35 2.91 -28.67
CA CYS A 302 15.48 3.02 -29.59
C CYS A 302 15.87 4.48 -29.86
N SER A 303 14.90 5.34 -30.11
CA SER A 303 15.16 6.76 -30.43
C SER A 303 15.84 7.52 -29.28
N LYS A 304 15.58 7.16 -28.03
CA LYS A 304 16.08 7.85 -26.84
C LYS A 304 17.35 7.24 -26.25
N TYR A 305 17.52 5.90 -26.36
CA TYR A 305 18.54 5.16 -25.65
C TYR A 305 19.55 4.46 -26.54
N ILE A 306 19.26 4.26 -27.83
CA ILE A 306 20.16 3.62 -28.79
C ILE A 306 20.75 4.64 -29.73
N GLN A 307 22.01 4.50 -30.02
CA GLN A 307 22.76 5.26 -31.02
C GLN A 307 23.16 4.31 -32.15
N GLU A 308 22.82 4.67 -33.39
CA GLU A 308 23.19 3.91 -34.57
C GLU A 308 24.51 4.43 -35.14
N ASP A 309 25.35 3.55 -35.61
CA ASP A 309 26.58 3.91 -36.29
C ASP A 309 26.25 4.42 -37.70
N THR A 310 26.37 5.73 -37.93
CA THR A 310 26.09 6.36 -39.21
C THR A 310 27.17 6.10 -40.26
N ASN A 311 28.27 5.44 -39.92
CA ASN A 311 29.43 5.21 -40.80
C ASN A 311 29.45 3.86 -41.48
N VAL A 312 28.38 3.08 -41.47
CA VAL A 312 28.33 1.81 -42.24
C VAL A 312 27.92 2.12 -43.65
N ASP A 313 28.83 2.74 -44.44
CA ASP A 313 28.72 2.74 -45.89
C ASP A 313 28.90 1.32 -46.39
N SER A 314 27.90 0.84 -47.14
CA SER A 314 27.68 -0.51 -47.60
C SER A 314 28.67 -1.02 -48.68
N ASN A 315 29.87 -0.41 -48.86
CA ASN A 315 30.78 -0.73 -49.97
C ASN A 315 32.28 -0.66 -49.62
N SER A 316 32.75 -1.11 -48.48
CA SER A 316 34.19 -1.25 -48.29
C SER A 316 34.57 -2.66 -47.78
N ASN A 317 34.97 -3.51 -48.72
CA ASN A 317 35.85 -4.66 -48.48
C ASN A 317 37.23 -4.16 -48.06
N SER A 318 37.41 -3.75 -46.80
CA SER A 318 38.73 -3.47 -46.27
C SER A 318 38.87 -4.09 -44.89
N ASN A 319 39.78 -5.06 -44.81
CA ASN A 319 40.36 -5.61 -43.59
C ASN A 319 41.08 -4.51 -42.78
N SER A 320 40.36 -3.62 -42.18
CA SER A 320 40.90 -2.69 -41.21
C SER A 320 40.00 -2.81 -39.95
N ASN A 321 40.63 -2.95 -38.80
CA ASN A 321 40.05 -2.97 -37.45
C ASN A 321 39.18 -1.72 -37.20
N SER A 322 38.06 -1.61 -37.92
CA SER A 322 37.01 -0.66 -37.60
C SER A 322 36.32 -1.19 -36.34
N ASN A 323 36.36 -0.41 -35.28
CA ASN A 323 35.57 -0.65 -34.06
C ASN A 323 34.09 -0.67 -34.42
N THR A 324 33.60 -1.80 -34.97
CA THR A 324 32.17 -2.01 -35.18
C THR A 324 31.51 -1.99 -33.82
N LEU A 325 30.59 -1.08 -33.64
CA LEU A 325 29.84 -0.95 -32.37
C LEU A 325 28.97 -2.20 -32.23
N ASN A 326 29.26 -3.01 -31.22
CA ASN A 326 28.58 -4.28 -30.95
C ASN A 326 28.03 -4.25 -29.55
N VAL A 327 26.81 -4.75 -29.37
CA VAL A 327 26.14 -4.82 -28.06
C VAL A 327 25.52 -6.21 -27.89
N GLU A 328 25.96 -6.91 -26.86
CA GLU A 328 25.33 -8.17 -26.45
C GLU A 328 23.91 -7.93 -25.94
N TRP A 329 23.03 -8.91 -26.19
CA TRP A 329 21.65 -8.85 -25.73
C TRP A 329 21.51 -8.57 -24.23
N LYS A 330 22.37 -9.16 -23.39
CA LYS A 330 22.35 -8.96 -21.94
C LYS A 330 22.55 -7.48 -21.57
N ASN A 331 23.44 -6.80 -22.28
CA ASN A 331 23.74 -5.39 -22.10
C ASN A 331 22.60 -4.51 -22.63
N LEU A 332 22.05 -4.84 -23.77
CA LEU A 332 20.90 -4.14 -24.35
C LEU A 332 19.65 -4.27 -23.48
N HIS A 333 19.43 -5.46 -22.92
CA HIS A 333 18.32 -5.70 -21.99
C HIS A 333 18.48 -4.92 -20.68
N PHE A 334 19.71 -4.64 -20.23
CA PHE A 334 19.95 -3.73 -19.11
C PHE A 334 19.56 -2.30 -19.48
N VAL A 335 19.94 -1.81 -20.67
CA VAL A 335 19.55 -0.47 -21.16
C VAL A 335 18.02 -0.34 -21.26
N TRP A 336 17.33 -1.41 -21.69
CA TRP A 336 15.86 -1.45 -21.65
C TRP A 336 15.32 -1.30 -20.22
N LYS A 337 15.89 -2.00 -19.23
CA LYS A 337 15.49 -1.84 -17.83
C LYS A 337 15.74 -0.41 -17.34
N GLN A 338 16.83 0.23 -17.79
CA GLN A 338 17.10 1.63 -17.48
C GLN A 338 16.03 2.55 -18.09
N PHE A 339 15.63 2.32 -19.34
CA PHE A 339 14.52 3.05 -19.97
C PHE A 339 13.23 2.94 -19.15
N LEU A 340 12.89 1.72 -18.70
CA LEU A 340 11.71 1.51 -17.85
C LEU A 340 11.84 2.24 -16.51
N SER A 341 13.00 2.20 -15.87
CA SER A 341 13.26 2.85 -14.59
C SER A 341 13.17 4.37 -14.69
N ASP A 342 13.86 4.97 -15.66
CA ASP A 342 13.91 6.43 -15.86
C ASP A 342 12.52 7.04 -16.10
N ASN A 343 11.67 6.28 -16.81
CA ASN A 343 10.29 6.69 -17.09
C ASN A 343 9.28 6.18 -16.05
N GLN A 344 9.73 5.43 -15.06
CA GLN A 344 8.88 4.78 -14.05
C GLN A 344 7.81 3.88 -14.70
N TYR A 345 8.17 3.19 -15.77
CA TYR A 345 7.30 2.22 -16.44
C TYR A 345 7.45 0.83 -15.82
N PRO A 346 6.36 0.07 -15.68
CA PRO A 346 6.42 -1.35 -15.36
C PRO A 346 6.94 -2.16 -16.56
N ASN A 347 7.17 -3.44 -16.37
CA ASN A 347 7.59 -4.31 -17.48
C ASN A 347 6.43 -4.52 -18.47
N MET A 348 6.45 -3.78 -19.58
CA MET A 348 5.39 -3.72 -20.58
C MET A 348 5.53 -4.75 -21.70
N ILE A 349 6.74 -5.27 -21.93
CA ILE A 349 7.04 -6.21 -23.02
C ILE A 349 7.89 -7.34 -22.45
N TYR A 350 7.56 -8.58 -22.79
CA TYR A 350 8.38 -9.72 -22.42
C TYR A 350 9.76 -9.67 -23.08
N SER A 351 10.79 -10.18 -22.39
CA SER A 351 12.17 -10.14 -22.84
C SER A 351 12.35 -10.80 -24.22
N HIS A 352 11.68 -11.93 -24.47
CA HIS A 352 11.76 -12.62 -25.78
C HIS A 352 11.06 -11.82 -26.90
N ASN A 353 9.91 -11.20 -26.63
CA ASN A 353 9.21 -10.36 -27.59
C ASN A 353 9.99 -9.08 -27.89
N LEU A 354 10.60 -8.47 -26.86
CA LEU A 354 11.50 -7.34 -27.04
C LEU A 354 12.68 -7.71 -27.93
N LYS A 355 13.30 -8.87 -27.66
CA LYS A 355 14.43 -9.38 -28.47
C LYS A 355 14.02 -9.56 -29.91
N ASN A 356 12.88 -10.18 -30.18
CA ASN A 356 12.37 -10.37 -31.54
C ASN A 356 12.12 -9.03 -32.27
N LEU A 357 11.53 -8.06 -31.61
CA LEU A 357 11.32 -6.71 -32.17
C LEU A 357 12.64 -5.98 -32.47
N MET A 358 13.67 -6.20 -31.63
CA MET A 358 15.00 -5.66 -31.87
C MET A 358 15.71 -6.37 -33.07
N ILE A 359 15.53 -7.69 -33.21
CA ILE A 359 16.05 -8.46 -34.36
C ILE A 359 15.39 -8.03 -35.68
N GLU A 360 14.09 -7.70 -35.68
CA GLU A 360 13.40 -7.14 -36.85
C GLU A 360 14.04 -5.80 -37.30
N LYS A 361 14.65 -5.05 -36.37
CA LYS A 361 15.14 -3.70 -36.60
C LYS A 361 16.64 -3.61 -36.87
N TYR A 362 17.45 -4.45 -36.20
CA TYR A 362 18.91 -4.40 -36.23
C TYR A 362 19.52 -5.74 -36.58
N LYS A 363 20.72 -5.71 -37.21
CA LYS A 363 21.47 -6.91 -37.53
C LYS A 363 21.90 -7.63 -36.25
N PHE A 364 21.60 -8.92 -36.18
CA PHE A 364 21.81 -9.75 -34.99
C PHE A 364 22.53 -11.05 -35.38
N ASP A 365 23.45 -11.49 -34.55
CA ASP A 365 24.14 -12.77 -34.65
C ASP A 365 23.67 -13.70 -33.51
N GLU A 366 23.07 -14.81 -33.88
CA GLU A 366 22.54 -15.80 -32.92
C GLU A 366 23.65 -16.55 -32.16
N GLN A 367 24.85 -16.72 -32.76
CA GLN A 367 25.92 -17.48 -32.12
C GLN A 367 26.56 -16.73 -30.98
N THR A 368 26.75 -15.41 -31.14
CA THR A 368 27.37 -14.53 -30.14
C THR A 368 26.37 -13.77 -29.33
N ASP A 369 25.08 -13.91 -29.61
CA ASP A 369 23.97 -13.15 -28.95
C ASP A 369 24.17 -11.62 -29.01
N THR A 370 24.68 -11.12 -30.17
CA THR A 370 25.18 -9.74 -30.30
C THR A 370 24.47 -8.99 -31.43
N PHE A 371 24.10 -7.73 -31.15
CA PHE A 371 23.62 -6.74 -32.12
C PHE A 371 24.78 -5.91 -32.66
N TYR A 372 24.76 -5.67 -33.99
CA TYR A 372 25.78 -4.89 -34.70
C TYR A 372 25.27 -3.52 -35.16
N GLY A 373 26.20 -2.55 -35.21
CA GLY A 373 25.91 -1.19 -35.68
C GLY A 373 25.13 -0.33 -34.70
N ILE A 374 25.02 -0.76 -33.45
CA ILE A 374 24.33 -0.01 -32.40
C ILE A 374 25.17 0.09 -31.14
N THR A 375 24.93 1.15 -30.37
CA THR A 375 25.47 1.36 -29.03
C THR A 375 24.49 2.14 -28.15
N SER A 376 24.87 2.39 -26.92
CA SER A 376 24.13 3.26 -26.00
C SER A 376 25.08 4.02 -25.08
N LYS A 377 24.72 5.24 -24.75
CA LYS A 377 25.49 6.08 -23.80
C LYS A 377 25.65 5.46 -22.39
N PHE A 378 24.83 4.49 -22.06
CA PHE A 378 24.86 3.79 -20.76
C PHE A 378 25.82 2.60 -20.74
N ILE A 379 26.19 2.06 -21.90
CA ILE A 379 27.04 0.85 -22.02
C ILE A 379 28.48 1.09 -21.53
N PRO A 380 29.17 2.20 -21.85
CA PRO A 380 30.54 2.40 -21.39
C PRO A 380 30.69 2.31 -19.87
N ILE A 381 29.85 3.02 -19.12
CA ILE A 381 29.92 3.02 -17.66
C ILE A 381 29.54 1.68 -17.05
N GLN A 382 28.60 0.98 -17.65
CA GLN A 382 28.20 -0.37 -17.28
C GLN A 382 29.35 -1.36 -17.47
N ARG A 383 30.03 -1.32 -18.62
CA ARG A 383 31.20 -2.17 -18.93
C ARG A 383 32.33 -1.94 -17.95
N GLU A 384 32.65 -0.68 -17.65
CA GLU A 384 33.66 -0.33 -16.65
C GLU A 384 33.31 -0.85 -15.26
N PHE A 385 32.02 -0.80 -14.87
CA PHE A 385 31.60 -1.35 -13.57
C PHE A 385 31.71 -2.89 -13.56
N ILE A 386 31.41 -3.57 -14.64
CA ILE A 386 31.60 -5.02 -14.75
C ILE A 386 33.07 -5.38 -14.66
N ASN A 387 33.95 -4.65 -15.37
CA ASN A 387 35.40 -4.83 -15.28
C ASN A 387 35.91 -4.59 -13.86
N PHE A 388 35.47 -3.52 -13.20
CA PHE A 388 35.78 -3.27 -11.79
C PHE A 388 35.36 -4.46 -10.92
N TRP A 389 34.11 -4.90 -11.05
CA TRP A 389 33.55 -5.99 -10.24
C TRP A 389 34.35 -7.29 -10.40
N GLU A 390 34.57 -7.71 -11.62
CA GLU A 390 35.27 -8.97 -11.94
C GLU A 390 36.74 -8.99 -11.51
N ASN A 391 37.40 -7.84 -11.51
CA ASN A 391 38.82 -7.74 -11.11
C ASN A 391 39.03 -7.48 -9.64
N THR A 392 38.03 -6.98 -8.90
CA THR A 392 38.25 -6.50 -7.53
C THR A 392 37.32 -7.12 -6.47
N ILE A 393 36.16 -7.61 -6.88
CA ILE A 393 35.20 -8.18 -5.94
C ILE A 393 35.33 -9.70 -5.90
N VAL A 394 35.50 -10.23 -4.71
CA VAL A 394 35.56 -11.66 -4.45
C VAL A 394 34.28 -12.08 -3.74
N VAL A 395 33.55 -13.01 -4.36
CA VAL A 395 32.32 -13.59 -3.78
C VAL A 395 32.70 -14.87 -3.04
N LYS A 396 32.42 -14.94 -1.75
CA LYS A 396 32.62 -16.16 -0.95
C LYS A 396 31.39 -17.04 -1.07
N THR A 397 31.49 -18.13 -1.82
CA THR A 397 30.44 -19.15 -1.92
C THR A 397 30.59 -20.15 -0.76
N THR A 398 29.48 -20.53 -0.13
CA THR A 398 29.44 -21.50 0.98
C THR A 398 29.78 -22.93 0.56
N ASP A 399 29.87 -23.21 -0.74
CA ASP A 399 30.03 -24.56 -1.27
C ASP A 399 31.49 -25.08 -1.34
N ASN A 400 32.49 -24.28 -0.96
CA ASN A 400 33.90 -24.69 -0.95
C ASN A 400 34.38 -25.18 0.41
N GLU A 401 33.62 -26.09 1.07
CA GLU A 401 34.10 -26.78 2.29
C GLU A 401 35.26 -27.75 2.02
N GLU A 402 35.44 -28.25 0.80
CA GLU A 402 36.52 -29.18 0.47
C GLU A 402 37.90 -28.52 0.31
N LEU A 403 37.97 -27.23 -0.05
CA LEU A 403 39.23 -26.48 -0.12
C LEU A 403 39.73 -25.94 1.22
N LYS A 404 38.90 -26.00 2.27
CA LYS A 404 39.28 -25.57 3.64
C LYS A 404 40.30 -26.50 4.30
N ASN A 405 40.48 -27.72 3.82
CA ASN A 405 41.37 -28.70 4.46
C ASN A 405 42.83 -28.64 3.97
N GLU A 406 43.11 -28.02 2.83
CA GLU A 406 44.50 -27.92 2.32
C GLU A 406 45.22 -26.62 2.72
N ILE A 407 44.48 -25.56 3.06
CA ILE A 407 45.06 -24.25 3.46
C ILE A 407 45.20 -24.10 4.99
N LYS A 408 44.72 -25.09 5.78
CA LYS A 408 44.79 -25.06 7.25
C LYS A 408 46.17 -25.18 7.88
N ASN A 409 47.23 -25.38 7.12
CA ASN A 409 48.57 -25.62 7.64
C ASN A 409 49.54 -24.44 7.63
N GLU A 410 49.14 -23.30 7.06
CA GLU A 410 49.96 -22.09 7.13
C GLU A 410 49.10 -20.89 7.51
N ILE A 411 49.40 -20.35 8.71
CA ILE A 411 48.87 -19.13 9.31
C ILE A 411 47.65 -19.29 10.20
N ASN A 412 47.90 -19.17 11.47
CA ASN A 412 46.94 -18.93 12.58
C ASN A 412 46.02 -17.75 12.31
N ASN A 413 44.91 -17.94 11.60
CA ASN A 413 43.81 -16.98 11.47
C ASN A 413 42.48 -17.71 11.33
N GLU A 414 42.08 -18.42 12.39
CA GLU A 414 40.71 -19.05 12.49
C GLU A 414 39.59 -18.00 12.59
N PHE A 415 39.88 -16.71 12.63
CA PHE A 415 38.91 -15.67 13.04
C PHE A 415 38.44 -14.71 11.96
N THR A 416 38.93 -14.80 10.70
CA THR A 416 38.61 -13.81 9.66
C THR A 416 37.39 -14.19 8.79
N ASN A 417 36.77 -15.33 8.97
CA ASN A 417 35.93 -15.93 7.93
C ASN A 417 34.44 -15.54 7.92
N GLU A 418 33.86 -15.00 9.00
CA GLU A 418 32.44 -14.60 9.01
C GLU A 418 32.22 -13.08 9.08
N PHE A 419 33.20 -12.34 9.59
CA PHE A 419 33.02 -10.93 9.91
C PHE A 419 33.28 -10.00 8.71
N ASP A 420 34.20 -10.34 7.80
CA ASP A 420 34.76 -9.44 6.77
C ASP A 420 33.96 -9.41 5.45
N ASN A 421 32.79 -10.03 5.39
CA ASN A 421 32.11 -10.33 4.14
C ASN A 421 30.93 -9.40 3.82
N GLU A 422 30.95 -8.16 4.31
CA GLU A 422 29.88 -7.19 4.06
C GLU A 422 30.45 -5.89 3.47
N LEU A 423 29.87 -5.42 2.34
CA LEU A 423 30.13 -4.10 1.78
C LEU A 423 28.83 -3.30 1.69
N GLU A 424 28.90 -2.02 1.99
CA GLU A 424 27.78 -1.11 1.76
C GLU A 424 27.82 -0.58 0.31
N ILE A 425 26.65 -0.21 -0.22
CA ILE A 425 26.54 0.24 -1.61
C ILE A 425 27.31 1.54 -1.86
N ASP A 426 27.35 2.45 -0.90
CA ASP A 426 28.12 3.69 -0.94
C ASP A 426 29.65 3.43 -0.91
N GLU A 427 30.10 2.39 -0.18
CA GLU A 427 31.48 1.93 -0.21
C GLU A 427 31.86 1.41 -1.60
N ILE A 428 31.00 0.60 -2.24
CA ILE A 428 31.21 0.13 -3.62
C ILE A 428 31.26 1.32 -4.60
N CYS A 429 30.38 2.31 -4.42
CA CYS A 429 30.43 3.54 -5.23
C CYS A 429 31.76 4.27 -5.07
N GLY A 430 32.28 4.35 -3.84
CA GLY A 430 33.59 4.96 -3.54
C GLY A 430 34.73 4.20 -4.18
N LEU A 431 34.75 2.86 -4.04
CA LEU A 431 35.76 1.97 -4.62
C LEU A 431 35.75 2.02 -6.16
N PHE A 432 34.57 2.02 -6.77
CA PHE A 432 34.45 2.15 -8.21
C PHE A 432 34.96 3.50 -8.72
N LYS A 433 34.70 4.60 -8.01
CA LYS A 433 35.30 5.92 -8.33
C LYS A 433 36.81 5.92 -8.24
N LEU A 434 37.39 5.19 -7.28
CA LEU A 434 38.86 5.05 -7.16
C LEU A 434 39.39 4.20 -8.32
N TRP A 435 38.73 3.12 -8.68
CA TRP A 435 39.08 2.26 -9.81
C TRP A 435 39.12 3.03 -11.13
N ILE A 436 38.06 3.78 -11.46
CA ILE A 436 37.99 4.58 -12.70
C ILE A 436 39.16 5.56 -12.77
N LYS A 437 39.53 6.22 -11.68
CA LYS A 437 40.64 7.17 -11.67
C LYS A 437 41.99 6.53 -11.97
N GLN A 438 42.15 5.24 -11.70
CA GLN A 438 43.42 4.51 -11.88
C GLN A 438 43.49 3.75 -13.22
N HIS A 439 42.36 3.27 -13.75
CA HIS A 439 42.33 2.30 -14.85
C HIS A 439 41.55 2.75 -16.08
N SER A 440 40.77 3.84 -16.02
CA SER A 440 39.96 4.24 -17.17
C SER A 440 40.83 4.86 -18.26
N GLU A 441 40.91 4.16 -19.39
CA GLU A 441 41.43 4.68 -20.67
C GLU A 441 40.48 5.71 -21.30
N TYR A 442 39.22 5.66 -20.93
CA TYR A 442 38.17 6.57 -21.36
C TYR A 442 38.03 7.70 -20.34
N LYS A 443 38.21 8.93 -20.79
CA LYS A 443 37.78 10.11 -20.04
C LYS A 443 36.23 10.12 -19.94
N ILE A 444 35.70 9.27 -19.06
CA ILE A 444 34.27 9.34 -18.72
C ILE A 444 34.13 10.66 -17.98
N SER A 445 33.62 11.66 -18.67
CA SER A 445 33.28 12.96 -18.11
C SER A 445 32.33 12.75 -16.93
N ASN A 446 32.86 12.97 -15.71
CA ASN A 446 32.16 12.87 -14.44
C ASN A 446 31.65 11.46 -14.10
N GLY A 447 32.49 10.61 -13.53
CA GLY A 447 32.16 9.28 -12.98
C GLY A 447 31.18 9.28 -11.79
N ASN A 448 30.13 10.07 -11.85
CA ASN A 448 29.03 10.04 -10.90
C ASN A 448 27.98 9.02 -11.33
N ILE A 449 28.24 7.77 -10.99
CA ILE A 449 27.23 6.73 -11.00
C ILE A 449 26.44 6.81 -9.68
N SER A 450 25.12 6.71 -9.75
CA SER A 450 24.27 6.69 -8.55
C SER A 450 24.29 5.30 -7.90
N GLU A 451 24.07 5.26 -6.59
CA GLU A 451 23.89 4.00 -5.84
C GLU A 451 22.81 3.13 -6.44
N GLU A 452 21.72 3.75 -6.88
CA GLU A 452 20.60 3.06 -7.53
C GLU A 452 21.02 2.37 -8.84
N THR A 453 21.83 3.03 -9.68
CA THR A 453 22.34 2.45 -10.92
C THR A 453 23.26 1.27 -10.62
N ILE A 454 24.14 1.38 -9.63
CA ILE A 454 25.01 0.28 -9.21
C ILE A 454 24.18 -0.91 -8.71
N LEU A 455 23.18 -0.67 -7.88
CA LEU A 455 22.27 -1.72 -7.42
C LEU A 455 21.53 -2.41 -8.59
N GLN A 456 21.13 -1.64 -9.59
CA GLN A 456 20.48 -2.20 -10.78
C GLN A 456 21.45 -3.07 -11.60
N ILE A 457 22.71 -2.65 -11.76
CA ILE A 457 23.74 -3.43 -12.43
C ILE A 457 23.99 -4.73 -11.65
N ILE A 458 24.21 -4.67 -10.35
CA ILE A 458 24.46 -5.85 -9.51
C ILE A 458 23.29 -6.83 -9.60
N LYS A 459 22.05 -6.36 -9.45
CA LYS A 459 20.86 -7.20 -9.59
C LYS A 459 20.68 -7.81 -10.99
N HIS A 460 21.19 -7.17 -12.02
CA HIS A 460 21.06 -7.66 -13.39
C HIS A 460 22.14 -8.71 -13.75
N TYR A 461 23.39 -8.46 -13.33
CA TYR A 461 24.53 -9.30 -13.71
C TYR A 461 24.90 -10.35 -12.67
N TYR A 462 24.64 -10.07 -11.38
CA TYR A 462 25.09 -10.87 -10.23
C TYR A 462 23.93 -11.24 -9.32
N ASN A 463 22.95 -11.98 -9.84
CA ASN A 463 21.70 -12.31 -9.13
C ASN A 463 21.90 -13.16 -7.87
N SER A 464 23.06 -13.83 -7.73
CA SER A 464 23.41 -14.67 -6.58
C SER A 464 23.80 -13.85 -5.34
N ILE A 465 24.08 -12.56 -5.52
CA ILE A 465 24.49 -11.69 -4.39
C ILE A 465 23.29 -11.37 -3.52
N GLN A 466 23.42 -11.67 -2.23
CA GLN A 466 22.41 -11.33 -1.24
C GLN A 466 22.49 -9.85 -0.88
N ILE A 467 21.39 -9.12 -1.04
CA ILE A 467 21.28 -7.69 -0.73
C ILE A 467 20.24 -7.50 0.37
N ILE A 468 20.66 -6.94 1.50
CA ILE A 468 19.78 -6.61 2.64
C ILE A 468 19.51 -5.09 2.64
N GLU A 469 18.25 -4.71 2.91
CA GLU A 469 17.78 -3.31 3.02
C GLU A 469 18.14 -2.42 1.82
N TYR A 470 18.37 -3.01 0.64
CA TYR A 470 18.89 -2.32 -0.56
C TYR A 470 20.20 -1.57 -0.35
N LYS A 471 20.92 -1.86 0.73
CA LYS A 471 22.14 -1.15 1.14
C LYS A 471 23.33 -2.08 1.36
N TYR A 472 23.12 -3.23 1.98
CA TYR A 472 24.19 -4.13 2.41
C TYR A 472 24.30 -5.33 1.49
N LEU A 473 25.50 -5.54 0.93
CA LEU A 473 25.81 -6.71 0.11
C LEU A 473 26.60 -7.70 0.97
N LEU A 474 26.12 -8.92 1.08
CA LEU A 474 26.71 -9.96 1.91
C LEU A 474 27.59 -10.92 1.11
N ASN A 475 28.50 -11.58 1.80
CA ASN A 475 29.41 -12.59 1.26
C ASN A 475 30.33 -12.08 0.13
N ILE A 476 30.69 -10.81 0.19
CA ILE A 476 31.61 -10.19 -0.75
C ILE A 476 32.72 -9.43 -0.04
N THR A 477 33.91 -9.43 -0.63
CA THR A 477 35.07 -8.62 -0.21
C THR A 477 35.65 -7.91 -1.43
N CYS A 478 36.39 -6.83 -1.18
CA CYS A 478 37.08 -6.09 -2.25
C CYS A 478 38.58 -6.12 -2.03
N THR A 479 39.34 -6.47 -3.07
CA THR A 479 40.79 -6.53 -3.01
C THR A 479 41.47 -5.15 -2.89
N LEU A 480 40.72 -4.09 -3.23
CA LEU A 480 41.25 -2.70 -3.17
C LEU A 480 41.22 -2.09 -1.77
N TRP A 481 40.54 -2.71 -0.82
CA TRP A 481 40.33 -2.13 0.50
C TRP A 481 40.15 -3.20 1.59
N ASN A 482 41.06 -3.20 2.56
CA ASN A 482 40.97 -4.04 3.76
C ASN A 482 40.50 -3.18 4.93
N LYS A 483 39.20 -3.32 5.28
CA LYS A 483 38.57 -2.56 6.36
C LYS A 483 39.19 -2.85 7.73
N ILE A 484 39.47 -4.13 8.00
CA ILE A 484 40.04 -4.57 9.29
C ILE A 484 41.44 -3.94 9.49
N GLU A 485 42.24 -3.94 8.45
CA GLU A 485 43.59 -3.32 8.50
C GLU A 485 43.49 -1.81 8.73
N ASP A 486 42.59 -1.12 8.01
CA ASP A 486 42.35 0.31 8.21
C ASP A 486 41.90 0.66 9.65
N ILE A 487 41.04 -0.17 10.23
CA ILE A 487 40.64 0.00 11.62
C ILE A 487 41.82 -0.26 12.56
N ASN A 488 42.56 -1.36 12.38
CA ASN A 488 43.69 -1.73 13.26
C ASN A 488 44.75 -0.66 13.29
N VAL A 489 45.16 -0.11 12.14
CA VAL A 489 46.13 0.97 12.07
C VAL A 489 45.68 2.22 12.83
N SER A 490 44.39 2.47 12.91
CA SER A 490 43.83 3.62 13.64
C SER A 490 43.92 3.47 15.17
N PHE A 491 44.06 2.23 15.70
CA PHE A 491 44.08 2.00 17.15
C PHE A 491 45.26 2.66 17.87
N GLU A 492 46.43 2.79 17.22
CA GLU A 492 47.53 3.52 17.81
C GLU A 492 47.18 4.98 18.07
N TYR A 493 46.55 5.64 17.13
CA TYR A 493 46.04 7.00 17.30
C TYR A 493 44.94 7.06 18.39
N ILE A 494 44.04 6.07 18.44
CA ILE A 494 43.00 6.00 19.46
C ILE A 494 43.63 5.85 20.85
N LYS A 495 44.66 4.99 21.02
CA LYS A 495 45.40 4.83 22.27
C LYS A 495 46.07 6.15 22.70
N GLU A 496 46.71 6.88 21.79
CA GLU A 496 47.29 8.20 22.08
C GLU A 496 46.26 9.20 22.61
N LYS A 497 45.09 9.24 22.01
CA LYS A 497 43.98 10.09 22.46
C LYS A 497 43.47 9.69 23.84
N LEU A 498 43.30 8.40 24.09
CA LEU A 498 42.85 7.87 25.39
C LEU A 498 43.82 8.17 26.53
N ASN A 499 45.13 8.22 26.27
CA ASN A 499 46.13 8.61 27.26
C ASN A 499 45.95 10.03 27.80
N THR A 500 45.26 10.90 27.06
CA THR A 500 45.01 12.28 27.52
C THR A 500 43.84 12.39 28.50
N TYR A 501 43.02 11.31 28.60
CA TYR A 501 41.80 11.26 29.42
C TYR A 501 41.88 10.05 30.34
N ASN A 502 41.75 10.25 31.66
CA ASN A 502 41.78 9.15 32.65
C ASN A 502 40.41 8.46 32.71
N LEU A 503 40.02 7.77 31.64
CA LEU A 503 38.73 7.09 31.50
C LEU A 503 38.86 5.59 31.84
N GLU A 504 37.94 5.05 32.61
CA GLU A 504 37.83 3.58 32.85
C GLU A 504 37.10 2.87 31.73
N ILE A 505 36.07 3.51 31.17
CA ILE A 505 35.25 2.98 30.07
C ILE A 505 35.07 4.05 28.97
N ILE A 506 34.95 3.63 27.72
CA ILE A 506 34.70 4.51 26.57
C ILE A 506 33.54 3.97 25.73
N SER A 507 32.74 4.89 25.19
CA SER A 507 31.63 4.51 24.30
C SER A 507 32.10 4.12 22.90
N PHE A 508 31.36 3.25 22.21
CA PHE A 508 31.62 2.94 20.80
C PHE A 508 31.59 4.18 19.92
N ASP A 509 30.70 5.12 20.24
CA ASP A 509 30.57 6.39 19.53
C ASP A 509 31.84 7.24 19.61
N ASP A 510 32.45 7.33 20.79
CA ASP A 510 33.68 8.10 20.99
C ASP A 510 34.87 7.43 20.29
N ILE A 511 34.94 6.09 20.35
CA ILE A 511 36.02 5.35 19.62
C ILE A 511 35.84 5.58 18.11
N TYR A 512 34.61 5.51 17.58
CA TYR A 512 34.37 5.79 16.18
C TYR A 512 34.66 7.23 15.79
N ASN A 513 34.42 8.21 16.66
CA ASN A 513 34.79 9.61 16.43
C ASN A 513 36.30 9.79 16.32
N TYR A 514 37.11 9.12 17.16
CA TYR A 514 38.55 9.12 17.05
C TYR A 514 39.05 8.43 15.78
N TYR A 515 38.44 7.32 15.38
CA TYR A 515 38.70 6.68 14.09
C TYR A 515 38.44 7.65 12.93
N TYR A 516 37.27 8.32 12.96
CA TYR A 516 36.92 9.30 11.92
C TYR A 516 37.85 10.49 11.88
N GLU A 517 38.29 10.99 13.03
CA GLU A 517 39.33 12.04 13.15
C GLU A 517 40.66 11.57 12.53
N TYR A 518 41.09 10.36 12.85
CA TYR A 518 42.27 9.73 12.25
C TYR A 518 42.16 9.69 10.71
N CYS A 519 41.06 9.22 10.19
CA CYS A 519 40.84 9.15 8.74
C CYS A 519 40.93 10.54 8.07
N ARG A 520 40.40 11.58 8.72
CA ARG A 520 40.50 12.97 8.21
C ARG A 520 41.92 13.48 8.22
N LEU A 521 42.65 13.28 9.30
CA LEU A 521 44.07 13.74 9.44
C LEU A 521 44.96 13.10 8.38
N HIS A 522 44.72 11.82 8.08
CA HIS A 522 45.53 11.09 7.09
C HIS A 522 44.92 11.11 5.67
N SER A 523 43.90 11.96 5.45
CA SER A 523 43.26 12.11 4.14
C SER A 523 42.87 10.76 3.50
N LYS A 524 42.37 9.83 4.33
CA LYS A 524 41.90 8.51 3.86
C LYS A 524 40.76 8.68 2.83
N LYS A 525 40.85 7.97 1.73
CA LYS A 525 39.84 8.04 0.64
C LYS A 525 38.57 7.24 0.94
N MET A 526 38.70 6.21 1.76
CA MET A 526 37.60 5.34 2.22
C MET A 526 37.54 5.43 3.74
N ILE A 527 36.36 5.39 4.27
CA ILE A 527 36.05 5.41 5.71
C ILE A 527 35.06 4.29 5.99
N VAL A 528 35.39 3.44 6.94
CA VAL A 528 34.55 2.33 7.33
C VAL A 528 33.26 2.87 7.97
N SER A 529 32.13 2.29 7.61
CA SER A 529 30.82 2.69 8.18
C SER A 529 30.78 2.44 9.69
N LYS A 530 30.03 3.28 10.40
CA LYS A 530 29.85 3.14 11.86
C LYS A 530 29.31 1.78 12.24
N ARG A 531 28.34 1.26 11.48
CA ARG A 531 27.75 -0.06 11.72
C ARG A 531 28.79 -1.19 11.64
N TYR A 532 29.63 -1.18 10.61
CA TYR A 532 30.69 -2.18 10.47
C TYR A 532 31.74 -2.03 11.58
N PHE A 533 32.10 -0.79 11.92
CA PHE A 533 33.05 -0.50 12.99
C PHE A 533 32.53 -0.99 14.35
N GLU A 534 31.26 -0.75 14.68
CA GLU A 534 30.64 -1.28 15.90
C GLU A 534 30.64 -2.81 15.94
N LYS A 535 30.28 -3.48 14.82
CA LYS A 535 30.37 -4.94 14.70
C LYS A 535 31.80 -5.43 14.97
N TYR A 536 32.79 -4.72 14.41
CA TYR A 536 34.18 -5.05 14.63
C TYR A 536 34.58 -4.92 16.11
N LEU A 537 34.16 -3.87 16.81
CA LEU A 537 34.39 -3.71 18.25
C LEU A 537 33.71 -4.82 19.07
N TYR A 538 32.48 -5.18 18.74
CA TYR A 538 31.80 -6.31 19.37
C TYR A 538 32.58 -7.61 19.21
N TYR A 539 33.12 -7.85 18.05
CA TYR A 539 33.89 -9.04 17.77
C TYR A 539 35.23 -9.03 18.50
N LYS A 540 36.03 -7.97 18.33
CA LYS A 540 37.39 -7.88 18.85
C LYS A 540 37.43 -7.81 20.37
N PHE A 541 36.54 -7.06 20.98
CA PHE A 541 36.49 -6.79 22.41
C PHE A 541 35.33 -7.50 23.14
N SER A 542 34.88 -8.62 22.65
CA SER A 542 33.70 -9.36 23.18
C SER A 542 33.69 -9.55 24.70
N ASN A 543 34.85 -9.80 25.29
CA ASN A 543 35.04 -10.04 26.73
C ASN A 543 35.17 -8.76 27.57
N CYS A 544 35.27 -7.60 26.95
CA CYS A 544 35.54 -6.30 27.56
C CYS A 544 34.39 -5.30 27.39
N ILE A 545 33.25 -5.75 26.87
CA ILE A 545 32.10 -4.89 26.63
C ILE A 545 31.29 -4.75 27.92
N VAL A 546 30.98 -3.52 28.27
CA VAL A 546 30.17 -3.14 29.44
C VAL A 546 28.95 -2.38 28.95
N TYR A 547 27.75 -2.70 29.49
CA TYR A 547 26.48 -2.05 29.14
C TYR A 547 26.19 -2.00 27.63
N ASP A 548 26.55 -3.04 26.89
CA ASP A 548 26.29 -3.25 25.45
C ASP A 548 26.88 -2.19 24.48
N LYS A 549 27.44 -1.08 24.97
CA LYS A 549 27.95 0.03 24.13
C LYS A 549 29.23 0.68 24.63
N PHE A 550 29.86 0.12 25.65
CA PHE A 550 31.10 0.66 26.21
C PHE A 550 32.15 -0.44 26.25
N ILE A 551 33.43 -0.03 26.14
CA ILE A 551 34.60 -0.91 26.28
C ILE A 551 35.41 -0.44 27.46
N GLU A 552 35.96 -1.36 28.25
CA GLU A 552 36.94 -1.06 29.27
C GLU A 552 38.27 -0.60 28.61
N VAL A 553 38.70 0.60 28.91
CA VAL A 553 39.87 1.23 28.26
C VAL A 553 41.15 0.39 28.43
N LYS A 554 41.31 -0.31 29.55
CA LYS A 554 42.45 -1.22 29.76
C LYS A 554 42.56 -2.33 28.68
N CYS A 555 41.43 -2.79 28.11
CA CYS A 555 41.45 -3.81 27.09
C CYS A 555 41.99 -3.30 25.74
N ILE A 556 41.82 -2.00 25.45
CA ILE A 556 42.34 -1.37 24.23
C ILE A 556 43.86 -1.29 24.29
N TYR A 557 44.47 -1.18 25.49
CA TYR A 557 45.92 -1.13 25.67
C TYR A 557 46.58 -2.52 25.70
N ASN A 558 45.85 -3.57 26.07
CA ASN A 558 46.41 -4.92 26.20
C ASN A 558 46.51 -5.67 24.86
N GLU A 559 46.01 -5.09 23.78
CA GLU A 559 46.17 -5.54 22.40
C GLU A 559 47.13 -4.63 21.62
#